data_2d28d298fd25383ec2700866ee89ec90
#
_entry.id   2d28d298fd25383ec2700866ee89ec90
#
_cell.length_a   1.000
_cell.length_b   1.000
_cell.length_c   1.000
_cell.angle_alpha   90.00
_cell.angle_beta   90.00
_cell.angle_gamma   90.00
#
_symmetry.space_group_name_H-M   'P 1'
#
loop_
_entity.id
_entity.type
_entity.pdbx_description
1 polymer ?
#
loop_
_entity_poly.entity_id
_entity_poly.type
_entity_poly.pdbx_seq_one_letter_code
_entity_poly.pdbx_strand_id
1 'polypeptide(L)'
;MTALPFIDIEASGFGAGSYPIEVGFILPDGSSYCSLIIPEDDWKHWDSAAEKVHGITRELLFQHGRSSAAVARMMNERLRGATVFTDAWY
;
A
#
# COMPACT_ATOMS: atom_id res chain seq x y z
N MET A 1 8.26 20.90 -14.84
CA MET A 1 7.48 19.75 -15.30
C MET A 1 6.83 19.08 -14.09
N THR A 2 5.54 18.98 -14.08
CA THR A 2 4.84 18.30 -13.01
C THR A 2 4.87 16.78 -13.22
N ALA A 3 5.14 16.03 -12.17
CA ALA A 3 5.08 14.58 -12.22
C ALA A 3 3.62 14.12 -12.34
N LEU A 4 3.39 12.97 -12.97
CA LEU A 4 2.07 12.34 -12.95
C LEU A 4 1.83 11.78 -11.54
N PRO A 5 0.61 11.94 -10.99
CA PRO A 5 0.29 11.32 -9.71
C PRO A 5 0.19 9.80 -9.89
N PHE A 6 0.98 9.07 -9.14
CA PHE A 6 1.10 7.62 -9.28
C PHE A 6 0.96 6.95 -7.93
N ILE A 7 0.23 5.84 -7.89
CA ILE A 7 0.07 5.01 -6.68
C ILE A 7 0.51 3.59 -6.97
N ASP A 8 1.18 2.97 -6.00
CA ASP A 8 1.57 1.57 -6.05
C ASP A 8 1.21 0.90 -4.73
N ILE A 9 0.70 -0.33 -4.82
CA ILE A 9 0.25 -1.10 -3.66
C ILE A 9 0.85 -2.50 -3.75
N GLU A 10 1.46 -2.95 -2.65
CA GLU A 10 1.84 -4.35 -2.48
C GLU A 10 0.80 -5.05 -1.62
N ALA A 11 0.51 -6.31 -1.94
CA ALA A 11 -0.51 -7.09 -1.25
C ALA A 11 0.07 -8.37 -0.68
N SER A 12 -0.67 -8.98 0.26
CA SER A 12 -0.27 -10.26 0.89
C SER A 12 -0.21 -11.42 -0.08
N GLY A 13 -0.85 -11.28 -1.24
CA GLY A 13 -0.88 -12.28 -2.29
C GLY A 13 -1.85 -11.88 -3.37
N PHE A 14 -2.31 -12.85 -4.15
CA PHE A 14 -3.24 -12.65 -5.24
C PHE A 14 -4.61 -13.23 -4.89
N GLY A 15 -5.66 -12.65 -5.48
CA GLY A 15 -7.01 -13.19 -5.37
C GLY A 15 -7.75 -12.76 -4.11
N ALA A 16 -8.88 -13.40 -3.91
CA ALA A 16 -9.78 -13.11 -2.78
C ALA A 16 -9.09 -13.42 -1.46
N GLY A 17 -9.29 -12.58 -0.47
CA GLY A 17 -8.70 -12.74 0.85
C GLY A 17 -7.36 -12.02 1.01
N SER A 18 -6.72 -11.58 -0.08
CA SER A 18 -5.52 -10.77 0.04
C SER A 18 -5.84 -9.38 0.57
N TYR A 19 -4.85 -8.75 1.19
CA TYR A 19 -5.03 -7.42 1.78
C TYR A 19 -3.79 -6.57 1.46
N PRO A 20 -3.92 -5.24 1.48
CA PRO A 20 -2.77 -4.37 1.21
C PRO A 20 -1.78 -4.40 2.37
N ILE A 21 -0.48 -4.44 2.04
CA ILE A 21 0.59 -4.47 3.03
C ILE A 21 1.51 -3.25 2.94
N GLU A 22 1.54 -2.61 1.79
CA GLU A 22 2.30 -1.38 1.60
C GLU A 22 1.59 -0.51 0.59
N VAL A 23 1.58 0.79 0.82
CA VAL A 23 1.10 1.76 -0.16
C VAL A 23 2.13 2.86 -0.32
N GLY A 24 2.35 3.25 -1.56
CA GLY A 24 3.20 4.39 -1.87
C GLY A 24 2.55 5.24 -2.95
N PHE A 25 2.75 6.55 -2.90
CA PHE A 25 2.29 7.42 -3.97
C PHE A 25 3.21 8.62 -4.14
N ILE A 26 3.19 9.17 -5.35
CA ILE A 26 3.90 10.39 -5.71
C ILE A 26 2.86 11.38 -6.23
N LEU A 27 2.91 12.62 -5.77
CA LEU A 27 2.00 13.67 -6.19
C LEU A 27 2.64 14.57 -7.24
N PRO A 28 1.82 15.36 -7.99
CA PRO A 28 2.35 16.23 -9.04
C PRO A 28 3.35 17.27 -8.56
N ASP A 29 3.30 17.67 -7.28
CA ASP A 29 4.25 18.61 -6.69
C ASP A 29 5.60 17.97 -6.35
N GLY A 30 5.76 16.67 -6.61
CA GLY A 30 6.96 15.93 -6.29
C GLY A 30 7.00 15.32 -4.91
N SER A 31 6.03 15.63 -4.06
CA SER A 31 5.95 15.00 -2.73
C SER A 31 5.58 13.53 -2.86
N SER A 32 6.04 12.72 -1.93
CA SER A 32 5.79 11.28 -1.92
C SER A 32 5.46 10.81 -0.51
N TYR A 33 4.82 9.65 -0.45
CA TYR A 33 4.46 8.99 0.79
C TYR A 33 4.59 7.48 0.59
N CYS A 34 5.05 6.79 1.62
CA CYS A 34 5.13 5.34 1.62
C CYS A 34 4.89 4.84 3.03
N SER A 35 4.09 3.80 3.17
CA SER A 35 3.85 3.20 4.48
C SER A 35 3.54 1.72 4.36
N LEU A 36 4.10 0.95 5.30
CA LEU A 36 3.65 -0.41 5.57
C LEU A 36 2.35 -0.32 6.36
N ILE A 37 1.52 -1.36 6.24
CA ILE A 37 0.21 -1.43 6.87
C ILE A 37 0.18 -2.61 7.84
N ILE A 38 -0.20 -2.34 9.10
CA ILE A 38 -0.41 -3.41 10.08
C ILE A 38 -1.68 -4.16 9.67
N PRO A 39 -1.63 -5.50 9.48
CA PRO A 39 -2.82 -6.27 9.16
C PRO A 39 -3.89 -6.14 10.23
N GLU A 40 -5.15 -6.05 9.81
CA GLU A 40 -6.29 -6.15 10.72
C GLU A 40 -6.32 -7.55 11.35
N ASP A 41 -7.00 -7.68 12.49
CA ASP A 41 -7.01 -8.93 13.25
C ASP A 41 -7.49 -10.13 12.44
N ASP A 42 -8.43 -9.92 11.53
CA ASP A 42 -8.99 -10.97 10.68
C ASP A 42 -8.26 -11.13 9.35
N TRP A 43 -7.22 -10.34 9.08
CA TRP A 43 -6.43 -10.44 7.85
C TRP A 43 -5.31 -11.46 8.05
N LYS A 44 -5.60 -12.70 7.70
CA LYS A 44 -4.67 -13.83 7.96
C LYS A 44 -3.95 -14.34 6.71
N HIS A 45 -4.44 -14.01 5.53
CA HIS A 45 -3.86 -14.49 4.28
C HIS A 45 -2.40 -14.10 4.16
N TRP A 46 -1.57 -15.03 3.72
CA TRP A 46 -0.17 -14.76 3.42
C TRP A 46 0.33 -15.71 2.36
N ASP A 47 0.85 -15.17 1.27
CA ASP A 47 1.37 -15.95 0.14
C ASP A 47 2.89 -15.82 0.12
N SER A 48 3.59 -16.92 0.39
CA SER A 48 5.05 -16.93 0.40
C SER A 48 5.66 -16.65 -0.97
N ALA A 49 4.97 -16.97 -2.05
CA ALA A 49 5.44 -16.63 -3.39
C ALA A 49 5.40 -15.12 -3.63
N ALA A 50 4.37 -14.43 -3.14
CA ALA A 50 4.31 -12.99 -3.20
C ALA A 50 5.40 -12.35 -2.34
N GLU A 51 5.67 -12.89 -1.15
CA GLU A 51 6.73 -12.39 -0.29
C GLU A 51 8.09 -12.44 -0.99
N LYS A 52 8.37 -13.47 -1.77
CA LYS A 52 9.61 -13.55 -2.55
C LYS A 52 9.76 -12.42 -3.55
N VAL A 53 8.63 -11.90 -4.04
CA VAL A 53 8.64 -10.79 -5.01
C VAL A 53 8.84 -9.45 -4.31
N HIS A 54 8.04 -9.14 -3.28
CA HIS A 54 8.11 -7.83 -2.63
C HIS A 54 9.14 -7.77 -1.50
N GLY A 55 9.58 -8.90 -0.95
CA GLY A 55 10.61 -8.92 0.08
C GLY A 55 10.17 -8.45 1.46
N ILE A 56 8.87 -8.28 1.69
CA ILE A 56 8.33 -7.76 2.95
C ILE A 56 7.82 -8.95 3.76
N THR A 57 8.34 -9.13 4.97
CA THR A 57 7.84 -10.18 5.86
C THR A 57 6.62 -9.68 6.63
N ARG A 58 5.77 -10.60 7.07
CA ARG A 58 4.61 -10.25 7.87
C ARG A 58 5.02 -9.61 9.21
N GLU A 59 6.16 -10.03 9.76
CA GLU A 59 6.70 -9.45 10.99
C GLU A 59 7.04 -7.98 10.84
N LEU A 60 7.60 -7.58 9.69
CA LEU A 60 7.92 -6.17 9.43
C LEU A 60 6.66 -5.30 9.47
N LEU A 61 5.52 -5.82 9.04
CA LEU A 61 4.27 -5.07 9.07
C LEU A 61 3.87 -4.73 10.50
N PHE A 62 4.01 -5.68 11.42
CA PHE A 62 3.68 -5.43 12.83
C PHE A 62 4.70 -4.55 13.52
N GLN A 63 5.96 -4.60 13.12
CA GLN A 63 7.02 -3.81 13.74
C GLN A 63 7.04 -2.36 13.25
N HIS A 64 6.78 -2.13 11.97
CA HIS A 64 7.00 -0.83 11.33
C HIS A 64 5.77 -0.28 10.61
N GLY A 65 4.69 -1.01 10.54
CA GLY A 65 3.49 -0.56 9.86
C GLY A 65 2.69 0.44 10.67
N ARG A 66 1.77 1.11 9.97
CA ARG A 66 0.75 1.96 10.57
C ARG A 66 -0.60 1.27 10.41
N SER A 67 -1.55 1.61 11.26
CA SER A 67 -2.89 1.03 11.16
C SER A 67 -3.50 1.33 9.79
N SER A 68 -4.33 0.41 9.29
CA SER A 68 -5.02 0.61 8.03
C SER A 68 -5.88 1.87 8.05
N ALA A 69 -6.49 2.19 9.19
CA ALA A 69 -7.29 3.41 9.34
C ALA A 69 -6.43 4.67 9.20
N ALA A 70 -5.22 4.68 9.79
CA ALA A 70 -4.32 5.82 9.67
C ALA A 70 -3.84 6.02 8.24
N VAL A 71 -3.51 4.93 7.56
CA VAL A 71 -3.09 4.98 6.14
C VAL A 71 -4.23 5.48 5.27
N ALA A 72 -5.44 4.97 5.49
CA ALA A 72 -6.62 5.41 4.73
C ALA A 72 -6.88 6.91 4.92
N ARG A 73 -6.77 7.40 6.15
CA ARG A 73 -6.94 8.85 6.40
C ARG A 73 -5.89 9.67 5.66
N MET A 74 -4.65 9.23 5.68
CA MET A 74 -3.56 9.91 4.97
C MET A 74 -3.83 9.96 3.47
N MET A 75 -4.26 8.84 2.90
CA MET A 75 -4.60 8.78 1.49
C MET A 75 -5.77 9.71 1.16
N ASN A 76 -6.82 9.70 1.98
CA ASN A 76 -7.98 10.56 1.77
C ASN A 76 -7.59 12.04 1.80
N GLU A 77 -6.72 12.43 2.71
CA GLU A 77 -6.26 13.83 2.81
C GLU A 77 -5.39 14.24 1.63
N ARG A 78 -4.43 13.38 1.27
CA ARG A 78 -3.43 13.72 0.25
C ARG A 78 -3.95 13.55 -1.17
N LEU A 79 -4.85 12.60 -1.40
CA LEU A 79 -5.34 12.26 -2.74
C LEU A 79 -6.75 12.78 -3.01
N ARG A 80 -7.29 13.61 -2.14
CA ARG A 80 -8.67 14.12 -2.29
C ARG A 80 -8.83 14.83 -3.62
N GLY A 81 -9.82 14.38 -4.41
CA GLY A 81 -10.12 14.96 -5.71
C GLY A 81 -9.08 14.69 -6.79
N ALA A 82 -8.05 13.90 -6.47
CA ALA A 82 -7.00 13.59 -7.43
C ALA A 82 -7.34 12.36 -8.26
N THR A 83 -6.91 12.39 -9.52
CA THR A 83 -6.87 11.18 -10.36
C THR A 83 -5.46 10.64 -10.26
N VAL A 84 -5.31 9.38 -9.87
CA VAL A 84 -4.01 8.73 -9.75
C VAL A 84 -3.91 7.59 -10.74
N PHE A 85 -2.69 7.30 -11.17
CA PHE A 85 -2.41 6.23 -12.11
C PHE A 85 -1.73 5.07 -11.38
N THR A 86 -1.98 3.85 -11.84
CA THR A 86 -1.33 2.66 -11.32
C THR A 86 -1.14 1.66 -12.45
N ASP A 87 -0.07 0.86 -12.37
CA ASP A 87 0.14 -0.26 -13.28
C ASP A 87 -0.31 -1.59 -12.67
N ALA A 88 -0.71 -1.58 -11.41
CA ALA A 88 -1.16 -2.77 -10.68
C ALA A 88 -2.69 -2.78 -10.62
N TRP A 89 -3.31 -3.40 -11.60
CA TRP A 89 -4.76 -3.54 -11.63
C TRP A 89 -5.13 -5.02 -11.82
N TYR A 90 -5.60 -5.64 -10.79
CA TYR A 90 -6.12 -7.02 -10.86
C TYR A 90 -7.23 -7.22 -9.87
#